data_8d2a02f023088ef076f68ec85af3d0db
#
_entry.id   8d2a02f023088ef076f68ec85af3d0db
#
_cell.length_a   1.000
_cell.length_b   1.000
_cell.length_c   1.000
_cell.angle_alpha   90.00
_cell.angle_beta   90.00
_cell.angle_gamma   90.00
#
_symmetry.space_group_name_H-M   'P 1'
#
loop_
_entity.id
_entity.type
_entity.pdbx_description
1 polymer ?
#
loop_
_entity_poly.entity_id
_entity_poly.type
_entity_poly.pdbx_seq_one_letter_code
_entity_poly.pdbx_strand_id
1 'polypeptide(L)'
;MSDMADAPASDERIKQTSALRKALIRPELGGICGTVIVFVLFAIFAGDSGMFNSQGILNWSIVSAQFMIIAVGACLLMIAGEFDLSVGSMIGFAGMMIAIFSITLGWPVWQAILVTFALCIAIGALNGIIVVRTGLPSFIVTLAFLFILRGFTIYLPQLIERKTIIGGIDKAAEGDWLAALFGGKILKGLFTWLGDAGIIAVFERGNRAGQPVVDGIPMLIVWALALVAFGHFVLTRTKFGNWIFASGGDAQAARYVGVPVNRVKILMFMFTAFCATVFATCQVMEFGSAGADRGLLKEFEAIIAVVIGGALLTGGYGSVIGAALGALIFGVVQQGLFFANVESSLFRVFLGVILLFAVVLNTYIRRMITGER
;
A
#
# COMPACT_ATOMS: atom_id res chain seq x y z
N MET A 1 58.45 -37.76 14.38
CA MET A 1 58.22 -37.06 13.11
C MET A 1 56.75 -36.85 13.08
N SER A 2 56.35 -35.61 13.36
CA SER A 2 55.00 -35.18 13.64
C SER A 2 54.24 -34.87 12.34
N ASP A 3 53.09 -35.52 12.18
CA ASP A 3 52.08 -35.17 11.19
C ASP A 3 51.50 -33.78 11.56
N MET A 4 51.94 -32.74 10.87
CA MET A 4 51.25 -31.49 10.79
C MET A 4 50.20 -31.65 9.66
N ALA A 5 48.97 -31.99 10.05
CA ALA A 5 47.81 -31.93 9.15
C ALA A 5 47.59 -30.46 8.72
N ASP A 6 47.76 -30.22 7.42
CA ASP A 6 47.42 -28.94 6.78
C ASP A 6 45.94 -28.62 7.02
N ALA A 7 45.69 -27.61 7.82
CA ALA A 7 44.35 -27.01 7.90
C ALA A 7 44.03 -26.34 6.54
N PRO A 8 42.87 -26.58 5.93
CA PRO A 8 42.54 -25.98 4.66
C PRO A 8 42.59 -24.45 4.77
N ALA A 9 43.41 -23.83 3.91
CA ALA A 9 43.55 -22.39 3.82
C ALA A 9 42.15 -21.76 3.62
N SER A 10 41.73 -20.95 4.57
CA SER A 10 40.49 -20.19 4.45
C SER A 10 40.61 -19.27 3.24
N ASP A 11 39.71 -19.43 2.28
CA ASP A 11 39.69 -18.60 1.08
C ASP A 11 39.38 -17.14 1.52
N GLU A 12 40.43 -16.33 1.59
CA GLU A 12 40.37 -14.91 2.02
C GLU A 12 39.49 -14.03 1.13
N ARG A 13 39.05 -14.55 -0.03
CA ARG A 13 38.17 -13.86 -0.96
C ARG A 13 36.70 -13.86 -0.51
N ILE A 14 36.31 -14.74 0.40
CA ILE A 14 34.97 -14.81 0.95
C ILE A 14 35.00 -14.20 2.36
N LYS A 15 34.77 -12.90 2.45
CA LYS A 15 34.55 -12.23 3.74
C LYS A 15 33.31 -12.85 4.38
N GLN A 16 33.49 -13.78 5.31
CA GLN A 16 32.40 -14.39 6.09
C GLN A 16 31.76 -13.29 6.94
N THR A 17 30.70 -12.68 6.41
CA THR A 17 29.88 -11.76 7.20
C THR A 17 29.15 -12.57 8.27
N SER A 18 29.28 -12.19 9.54
CA SER A 18 28.58 -12.84 10.65
C SER A 18 27.07 -12.89 10.38
N ALA A 19 26.40 -13.95 10.89
CA ALA A 19 24.95 -14.12 10.75
C ALA A 19 24.18 -12.88 11.27
N LEU A 20 24.69 -12.23 12.31
CA LEU A 20 24.17 -10.98 12.86
C LEU A 20 24.26 -9.82 11.84
N ARG A 21 25.38 -9.69 11.13
CA ARG A 21 25.55 -8.65 10.11
C ARG A 21 24.66 -8.90 8.90
N LYS A 22 24.50 -10.18 8.49
CA LYS A 22 23.56 -10.54 7.42
C LYS A 22 22.12 -10.25 7.81
N ALA A 23 21.76 -10.42 9.08
CA ALA A 23 20.45 -10.08 9.60
C ALA A 23 20.26 -8.54 9.61
N LEU A 24 21.22 -7.77 10.13
CA LEU A 24 21.15 -6.30 10.23
C LEU A 24 21.06 -5.57 8.88
N ILE A 25 21.48 -6.20 7.79
CA ILE A 25 21.42 -5.64 6.42
C ILE A 25 20.04 -5.88 5.77
N ARG A 26 19.16 -6.72 6.36
CA ARG A 26 17.85 -6.98 5.78
C ARG A 26 16.93 -5.78 5.94
N PRO A 27 16.28 -5.30 4.84
CA PRO A 27 15.38 -4.14 4.90
C PRO A 27 14.21 -4.35 5.86
N GLU A 28 13.78 -5.60 6.08
CA GLU A 28 12.65 -5.93 6.93
C GLU A 28 12.90 -5.68 8.42
N LEU A 29 14.16 -5.75 8.88
CA LEU A 29 14.48 -5.57 10.32
C LEU A 29 14.11 -4.17 10.82
N GLY A 30 14.40 -3.15 10.05
CA GLY A 30 14.00 -1.77 10.38
C GLY A 30 12.48 -1.65 10.55
N GLY A 31 11.73 -2.25 9.63
CA GLY A 31 10.28 -2.31 9.69
C GLY A 31 9.74 -3.08 10.91
N ILE A 32 10.33 -4.23 11.25
CA ILE A 32 9.93 -5.03 12.42
C ILE A 32 10.20 -4.26 13.71
N CYS A 33 11.42 -3.73 13.89
CA CYS A 33 11.76 -2.94 15.09
C CYS A 33 10.87 -1.70 15.20
N GLY A 34 10.64 -0.98 14.12
CA GLY A 34 9.75 0.16 14.09
C GLY A 34 8.31 -0.20 14.47
N THR A 35 7.81 -1.32 13.96
CA THR A 35 6.47 -1.83 14.31
C THR A 35 6.37 -2.12 15.80
N VAL A 36 7.32 -2.86 16.37
CA VAL A 36 7.33 -3.19 17.81
C VAL A 36 7.37 -1.92 18.66
N ILE A 37 8.25 -0.97 18.32
CA ILE A 37 8.37 0.31 19.04
C ILE A 37 7.04 1.08 19.02
N VAL A 38 6.40 1.18 17.86
CA VAL A 38 5.12 1.91 17.71
C VAL A 38 4.01 1.23 18.51
N PHE A 39 3.90 -0.10 18.46
CA PHE A 39 2.89 -0.81 19.26
C PHE A 39 3.11 -0.64 20.76
N VAL A 40 4.36 -0.74 21.23
CA VAL A 40 4.70 -0.52 22.66
C VAL A 40 4.38 0.92 23.07
N LEU A 41 4.73 1.90 22.24
CA LEU A 41 4.45 3.31 22.48
C LEU A 41 2.93 3.53 22.66
N PHE A 42 2.11 3.07 21.70
CA PHE A 42 0.66 3.25 21.81
C PHE A 42 0.00 2.37 22.88
N ALA A 43 0.59 1.23 23.26
CA ALA A 43 0.14 0.46 24.42
C ALA A 43 0.29 1.28 25.72
N ILE A 44 1.34 2.10 25.82
CA ILE A 44 1.57 2.98 27.00
C ILE A 44 0.67 4.23 26.94
N PHE A 45 0.57 4.90 25.79
CA PHE A 45 -0.13 6.19 25.69
C PHE A 45 -1.62 6.10 25.35
N ALA A 46 -2.06 5.03 24.69
CA ALA A 46 -3.43 4.83 24.23
C ALA A 46 -4.03 3.48 24.64
N GLY A 47 -3.42 2.75 25.60
CA GLY A 47 -3.89 1.45 26.04
C GLY A 47 -5.35 1.46 26.53
N ASP A 48 -5.69 2.45 27.32
CA ASP A 48 -7.03 2.61 27.92
C ASP A 48 -8.03 3.32 27.01
N SER A 49 -7.62 3.81 25.83
CA SER A 49 -8.47 4.57 24.90
C SER A 49 -9.40 3.69 24.04
N GLY A 50 -9.28 2.36 24.14
CA GLY A 50 -10.03 1.41 23.31
C GLY A 50 -9.31 1.04 22.00
N MET A 51 -8.09 1.50 21.76
CA MET A 51 -7.30 1.17 20.57
C MET A 51 -7.04 -0.34 20.43
N PHE A 52 -6.91 -1.04 21.56
CA PHE A 52 -6.61 -2.48 21.61
C PHE A 52 -7.85 -3.35 21.90
N ASN A 53 -9.04 -2.78 21.95
CA ASN A 53 -10.26 -3.58 21.96
C ASN A 53 -10.57 -4.12 20.56
N SER A 54 -11.55 -5.02 20.42
CA SER A 54 -11.88 -5.67 19.14
C SER A 54 -12.18 -4.67 18.02
N GLN A 55 -12.91 -3.60 18.33
CA GLN A 55 -13.23 -2.55 17.35
C GLN A 55 -12.00 -1.70 16.98
N GLY A 56 -11.17 -1.35 17.96
CA GLY A 56 -9.94 -0.60 17.75
C GLY A 56 -8.95 -1.37 16.88
N ILE A 57 -8.79 -2.68 17.16
CA ILE A 57 -7.96 -3.58 16.35
C ILE A 57 -8.47 -3.64 14.91
N LEU A 58 -9.78 -3.77 14.70
CA LEU A 58 -10.36 -3.75 13.36
C LEU A 58 -10.08 -2.42 12.65
N ASN A 59 -10.26 -1.29 13.34
CA ASN A 59 -10.10 0.04 12.76
C ASN A 59 -8.66 0.27 12.27
N TRP A 60 -7.63 0.06 13.13
CA TRP A 60 -6.27 0.25 12.66
C TRP A 60 -5.83 -0.82 11.64
N SER A 61 -6.42 -2.03 11.68
CA SER A 61 -6.17 -3.05 10.66
C SER A 61 -6.72 -2.66 9.29
N ILE A 62 -7.93 -2.08 9.23
CA ILE A 62 -8.52 -1.55 8.00
C ILE A 62 -7.65 -0.44 7.42
N VAL A 63 -7.27 0.55 8.23
CA VAL A 63 -6.45 1.67 7.78
C VAL A 63 -5.07 1.18 7.30
N SER A 64 -4.42 0.29 8.05
CA SER A 64 -3.15 -0.32 7.65
C SER A 64 -3.27 -1.10 6.33
N ALA A 65 -4.36 -1.86 6.15
CA ALA A 65 -4.62 -2.60 4.92
C ALA A 65 -4.81 -1.68 3.71
N GLN A 66 -5.47 -0.55 3.87
CA GLN A 66 -5.59 0.48 2.85
C GLN A 66 -4.22 0.96 2.39
N PHE A 67 -3.33 1.27 3.33
CA PHE A 67 -1.96 1.66 3.00
C PHE A 67 -1.14 0.54 2.39
N MET A 68 -1.29 -0.70 2.88
CA MET A 68 -0.58 -1.85 2.31
C MET A 68 -0.88 -2.05 0.83
N ILE A 69 -2.14 -1.90 0.40
CA ILE A 69 -2.54 -2.06 -1.01
C ILE A 69 -1.75 -1.11 -1.90
N ILE A 70 -1.72 0.18 -1.56
CA ILE A 70 -1.01 1.18 -2.38
C ILE A 70 0.50 1.11 -2.21
N ALA A 71 0.98 0.78 -1.00
CA ALA A 71 2.40 0.65 -0.72
C ALA A 71 3.05 -0.49 -1.51
N VAL A 72 2.35 -1.60 -1.77
CA VAL A 72 2.88 -2.69 -2.60
C VAL A 72 3.14 -2.22 -4.04
N GLY A 73 2.18 -1.52 -4.65
CA GLY A 73 2.33 -0.93 -5.98
C GLY A 73 3.48 0.08 -6.04
N ALA A 74 3.46 1.04 -5.11
CA ALA A 74 4.51 2.06 -5.00
C ALA A 74 5.90 1.44 -4.74
N CYS A 75 5.99 0.40 -3.88
CA CYS A 75 7.24 -0.28 -3.57
C CYS A 75 7.89 -0.92 -4.80
N LEU A 76 7.14 -1.70 -5.57
CA LEU A 76 7.66 -2.34 -6.77
C LEU A 76 8.09 -1.32 -7.83
N LEU A 77 7.32 -0.24 -8.00
CA LEU A 77 7.65 0.85 -8.91
C LEU A 77 8.89 1.62 -8.44
N MET A 78 9.00 1.92 -7.14
CA MET A 78 10.17 2.60 -6.56
C MET A 78 11.43 1.73 -6.66
N ILE A 79 11.33 0.42 -6.42
CA ILE A 79 12.46 -0.50 -6.64
C ILE A 79 12.89 -0.49 -8.11
N ALA A 80 11.94 -0.36 -9.07
CA ALA A 80 12.24 -0.19 -10.51
C ALA A 80 12.83 1.20 -10.86
N GLY A 81 12.99 2.11 -9.89
CA GLY A 81 13.60 3.44 -10.05
C GLY A 81 12.65 4.52 -10.51
N GLU A 82 11.33 4.34 -10.37
CA GLU A 82 10.31 5.31 -10.78
C GLU A 82 9.34 5.66 -9.65
N PHE A 83 8.68 6.82 -9.77
CA PHE A 83 7.66 7.28 -8.84
C PHE A 83 6.34 7.52 -9.56
N ASP A 84 5.22 7.28 -8.86
CA ASP A 84 3.89 7.61 -9.36
C ASP A 84 3.15 8.50 -8.36
N LEU A 85 3.12 9.79 -8.64
CA LEU A 85 2.36 10.77 -7.86
C LEU A 85 0.87 10.80 -8.25
N SER A 86 0.48 10.11 -9.31
CA SER A 86 -0.93 10.08 -9.73
C SER A 86 -1.78 9.09 -8.91
N VAL A 87 -1.16 8.22 -8.11
CA VAL A 87 -1.84 7.14 -7.34
C VAL A 87 -3.02 7.65 -6.52
N GLY A 88 -2.84 8.74 -5.77
CA GLY A 88 -3.91 9.31 -4.96
C GLY A 88 -5.08 9.83 -5.78
N SER A 89 -4.79 10.54 -6.87
CA SER A 89 -5.82 11.01 -7.80
C SER A 89 -6.47 9.86 -8.56
N MET A 90 -5.72 8.79 -8.86
CA MET A 90 -6.25 7.56 -9.46
C MET A 90 -7.28 6.89 -8.55
N ILE A 91 -7.06 6.88 -7.22
CA ILE A 91 -8.03 6.36 -6.24
C ILE A 91 -9.34 7.15 -6.33
N GLY A 92 -9.27 8.49 -6.27
CA GLY A 92 -10.45 9.34 -6.37
C GLY A 92 -11.17 9.16 -7.70
N PHE A 93 -10.42 9.14 -8.81
CA PHE A 93 -10.94 8.96 -10.15
C PHE A 93 -11.61 7.59 -10.32
N ALA A 94 -10.96 6.50 -9.92
CA ALA A 94 -11.53 5.16 -10.01
C ALA A 94 -12.83 5.03 -9.21
N GLY A 95 -12.86 5.51 -7.97
CA GLY A 95 -14.07 5.48 -7.15
C GLY A 95 -15.21 6.27 -7.80
N MET A 96 -14.91 7.45 -8.34
CA MET A 96 -15.91 8.29 -9.01
C MET A 96 -16.41 7.66 -10.31
N MET A 97 -15.55 7.00 -11.10
CA MET A 97 -15.96 6.30 -12.31
C MET A 97 -16.89 5.12 -11.99
N ILE A 98 -16.59 4.34 -10.95
CA ILE A 98 -17.49 3.27 -10.49
C ILE A 98 -18.86 3.85 -10.15
N ALA A 99 -18.92 4.97 -9.40
CA ALA A 99 -20.16 5.60 -9.01
C ALA A 99 -20.95 6.16 -10.20
N ILE A 100 -20.28 6.84 -11.14
CA ILE A 100 -20.93 7.37 -12.34
C ILE A 100 -21.50 6.23 -13.19
N PHE A 101 -20.72 5.18 -13.45
CA PHE A 101 -21.20 4.05 -14.25
C PHE A 101 -22.36 3.32 -13.59
N SER A 102 -22.26 3.02 -12.27
CA SER A 102 -23.29 2.22 -11.59
C SER A 102 -24.54 3.00 -11.20
N ILE A 103 -24.38 4.23 -10.70
CA ILE A 103 -25.52 5.01 -10.16
C ILE A 103 -26.10 5.92 -11.24
N THR A 104 -25.25 6.73 -11.91
CA THR A 104 -25.73 7.73 -12.86
C THR A 104 -26.12 7.11 -14.19
N LEU A 105 -25.34 6.18 -14.71
CA LEU A 105 -25.63 5.47 -15.98
C LEU A 105 -26.43 4.19 -15.80
N GLY A 106 -26.64 3.74 -14.55
CA GLY A 106 -27.45 2.56 -14.24
C GLY A 106 -26.85 1.22 -14.67
N TRP A 107 -25.52 1.14 -14.82
CA TRP A 107 -24.87 -0.11 -15.18
C TRP A 107 -24.83 -1.07 -13.98
N PRO A 108 -24.83 -2.40 -14.22
CA PRO A 108 -24.51 -3.36 -13.19
C PRO A 108 -23.15 -3.06 -12.54
N VAL A 109 -23.04 -3.18 -11.21
CA VAL A 109 -21.83 -2.77 -10.48
C VAL A 109 -20.60 -3.54 -10.94
N TRP A 110 -20.72 -4.84 -11.25
CA TRP A 110 -19.62 -5.64 -11.77
C TRP A 110 -19.06 -5.10 -13.10
N GLN A 111 -19.92 -4.59 -14.00
CA GLN A 111 -19.47 -3.98 -15.26
C GLN A 111 -18.75 -2.66 -14.98
N ALA A 112 -19.31 -1.82 -14.10
CA ALA A 112 -18.70 -0.57 -13.69
C ALA A 112 -17.29 -0.79 -13.12
N ILE A 113 -17.13 -1.80 -12.26
CA ILE A 113 -15.83 -2.19 -11.70
C ILE A 113 -14.86 -2.60 -12.81
N LEU A 114 -15.23 -3.56 -13.68
CA LEU A 114 -14.34 -4.08 -14.72
C LEU A 114 -13.88 -2.99 -15.70
N VAL A 115 -14.81 -2.13 -16.15
CA VAL A 115 -14.49 -1.03 -17.05
C VAL A 115 -13.57 -0.02 -16.38
N THR A 116 -13.80 0.28 -15.09
CA THR A 116 -12.93 1.17 -14.33
C THR A 116 -11.52 0.58 -14.17
N PHE A 117 -11.38 -0.73 -13.89
CA PHE A 117 -10.07 -1.38 -13.87
C PHE A 117 -9.35 -1.26 -15.21
N ALA A 118 -10.03 -1.55 -16.31
CA ALA A 118 -9.45 -1.43 -17.65
C ALA A 118 -8.98 0.00 -17.94
N LEU A 119 -9.80 0.99 -17.61
CA LEU A 119 -9.50 2.42 -17.80
C LEU A 119 -8.29 2.85 -16.95
N CYS A 120 -8.26 2.52 -15.66
CA CYS A 120 -7.17 2.91 -14.77
C CYS A 120 -5.85 2.22 -15.14
N ILE A 121 -5.88 0.94 -15.50
CA ILE A 121 -4.69 0.22 -15.99
C ILE A 121 -4.18 0.83 -17.31
N ALA A 122 -5.07 1.24 -18.20
CA ALA A 122 -4.70 1.93 -19.44
C ALA A 122 -4.03 3.29 -19.17
N ILE A 123 -4.52 4.04 -18.17
CA ILE A 123 -3.90 5.29 -17.72
C ILE A 123 -2.52 5.01 -17.11
N GLY A 124 -2.38 3.98 -16.28
CA GLY A 124 -1.07 3.53 -15.77
C GLY A 124 -0.10 3.16 -16.88
N ALA A 125 -0.57 2.42 -17.91
CA ALA A 125 0.23 2.12 -19.08
C ALA A 125 0.65 3.39 -19.82
N LEU A 126 -0.24 4.37 -19.96
CA LEU A 126 0.04 5.66 -20.62
C LEU A 126 1.13 6.43 -19.84
N ASN A 127 1.04 6.51 -18.51
CA ASN A 127 2.10 7.09 -17.67
C ASN A 127 3.45 6.42 -17.95
N GLY A 128 3.50 5.10 -17.90
CA GLY A 128 4.72 4.35 -18.15
C GLY A 128 5.26 4.54 -19.58
N ILE A 129 4.40 4.57 -20.59
CA ILE A 129 4.79 4.79 -21.99
C ILE A 129 5.37 6.19 -22.17
N ILE A 130 4.77 7.22 -21.60
CA ILE A 130 5.27 8.58 -21.68
C ILE A 130 6.65 8.67 -21.03
N VAL A 131 6.80 8.19 -19.78
CA VAL A 131 8.09 8.19 -19.08
C VAL A 131 9.19 7.52 -19.91
N VAL A 132 8.91 6.32 -20.41
CA VAL A 132 9.90 5.50 -21.12
C VAL A 132 10.25 6.07 -22.50
N ARG A 133 9.27 6.62 -23.25
CA ARG A 133 9.52 7.14 -24.60
C ARG A 133 10.11 8.55 -24.62
N THR A 134 9.73 9.38 -23.66
CA THR A 134 10.20 10.77 -23.60
C THR A 134 11.48 10.93 -22.81
N GLY A 135 11.79 9.98 -21.90
CA GLY A 135 12.88 10.10 -20.95
C GLY A 135 12.66 11.17 -19.86
N LEU A 136 11.46 11.73 -19.78
CA LEU A 136 11.11 12.66 -18.71
C LEU A 136 11.13 11.96 -17.34
N PRO A 137 11.55 12.66 -16.28
CA PRO A 137 11.44 12.13 -14.93
C PRO A 137 9.98 11.74 -14.60
N SER A 138 9.81 10.55 -14.02
CA SER A 138 8.48 10.00 -13.74
C SER A 138 7.63 10.90 -12.85
N PHE A 139 8.26 11.58 -11.88
CA PHE A 139 7.53 12.49 -11.00
C PHE A 139 6.86 13.66 -11.76
N ILE A 140 7.48 14.15 -12.86
CA ILE A 140 6.90 15.23 -13.68
C ILE A 140 5.67 14.72 -14.44
N VAL A 141 5.81 13.56 -15.09
CA VAL A 141 4.71 12.95 -15.85
C VAL A 141 3.53 12.62 -14.93
N THR A 142 3.80 11.95 -13.81
CA THR A 142 2.74 11.53 -12.88
C THR A 142 2.15 12.70 -12.09
N LEU A 143 2.91 13.77 -11.86
CA LEU A 143 2.37 15.02 -11.30
C LEU A 143 1.37 15.67 -12.26
N ALA A 144 1.65 15.66 -13.58
CA ALA A 144 0.68 16.14 -14.56
C ALA A 144 -0.60 15.28 -14.54
N PHE A 145 -0.47 13.95 -14.49
CA PHE A 145 -1.63 13.06 -14.35
C PHE A 145 -2.36 13.18 -13.01
N LEU A 146 -1.66 13.51 -11.93
CA LEU A 146 -2.28 13.85 -10.65
C LEU A 146 -3.30 14.99 -10.85
N PHE A 147 -2.91 16.09 -11.50
CA PHE A 147 -3.81 17.21 -11.75
C PHE A 147 -4.92 16.88 -12.75
N ILE A 148 -4.60 16.16 -13.83
CA ILE A 148 -5.58 15.74 -14.83
C ILE A 148 -6.67 14.87 -14.19
N LEU A 149 -6.27 13.82 -13.49
CA LEU A 149 -7.21 12.90 -12.84
C LEU A 149 -8.01 13.58 -11.74
N ARG A 150 -7.35 14.43 -10.93
CA ARG A 150 -8.03 15.22 -9.90
C ARG A 150 -9.06 16.17 -10.51
N GLY A 151 -8.71 16.81 -11.61
CA GLY A 151 -9.64 17.67 -12.35
C GLY A 151 -10.86 16.89 -12.84
N PHE A 152 -10.67 15.73 -13.48
CA PHE A 152 -11.78 14.89 -13.93
C PHE A 152 -12.61 14.32 -12.76
N THR A 153 -11.98 13.95 -11.65
CA THR A 153 -12.68 13.47 -10.45
C THR A 153 -13.67 14.49 -9.89
N ILE A 154 -13.38 15.79 -10.04
CA ILE A 154 -14.26 16.87 -9.60
C ILE A 154 -15.24 17.28 -10.70
N TYR A 155 -14.73 17.46 -11.95
CA TYR A 155 -15.48 18.01 -13.06
C TYR A 155 -16.61 17.11 -13.54
N LEU A 156 -16.36 15.79 -13.72
CA LEU A 156 -17.35 14.87 -14.27
C LEU A 156 -18.63 14.77 -13.42
N PRO A 157 -18.56 14.52 -12.10
CA PRO A 157 -19.77 14.44 -11.28
C PRO A 157 -20.46 15.79 -11.14
N GLN A 158 -19.75 16.90 -11.15
CA GLN A 158 -20.36 18.23 -11.17
C GLN A 158 -21.13 18.52 -12.47
N LEU A 159 -20.57 18.09 -13.61
CA LEU A 159 -21.20 18.26 -14.92
C LEU A 159 -22.50 17.45 -15.03
N ILE A 160 -22.50 16.21 -14.52
CA ILE A 160 -23.60 15.26 -14.72
C ILE A 160 -24.63 15.35 -13.60
N GLU A 161 -24.19 15.37 -12.33
CA GLU A 161 -25.04 15.29 -11.12
C GLU A 161 -25.12 16.59 -10.32
N ARG A 162 -24.29 17.59 -10.66
CA ARG A 162 -24.10 18.83 -9.87
C ARG A 162 -23.69 18.56 -8.41
N LYS A 163 -23.02 17.45 -8.17
CA LYS A 163 -22.55 16.98 -6.85
C LYS A 163 -21.11 16.58 -6.93
N THR A 164 -20.42 16.57 -5.79
CA THR A 164 -19.06 16.08 -5.64
C THR A 164 -18.99 14.73 -4.92
N ILE A 165 -20.15 14.25 -4.45
CA ILE A 165 -20.30 12.95 -3.80
C ILE A 165 -21.49 12.24 -4.43
N ILE A 166 -21.29 10.99 -4.86
CA ILE A 166 -22.34 10.11 -5.38
C ILE A 166 -22.49 8.94 -4.40
N GLY A 167 -23.66 8.80 -3.80
CA GLY A 167 -24.03 7.74 -2.85
C GLY A 167 -24.97 6.71 -3.45
N GLY A 168 -25.35 5.70 -2.66
CA GLY A 168 -26.32 4.67 -3.04
C GLY A 168 -25.70 3.46 -3.73
N ILE A 169 -24.36 3.37 -3.73
CA ILE A 169 -23.63 2.24 -4.33
C ILE A 169 -23.86 0.96 -3.53
N ASP A 170 -24.02 1.06 -2.21
CA ASP A 170 -24.37 -0.04 -1.31
C ASP A 170 -25.63 -0.79 -1.79
N LYS A 171 -26.69 -0.04 -2.12
CA LYS A 171 -27.95 -0.61 -2.64
C LYS A 171 -27.78 -1.19 -4.04
N ALA A 172 -27.05 -0.50 -4.92
CA ALA A 172 -26.80 -0.98 -6.28
C ALA A 172 -25.92 -2.24 -6.30
N ALA A 173 -25.10 -2.42 -5.27
CA ALA A 173 -24.20 -3.56 -5.12
C ALA A 173 -24.85 -4.77 -4.44
N GLU A 174 -26.11 -4.66 -3.96
CA GLU A 174 -26.82 -5.79 -3.35
C GLU A 174 -26.96 -6.94 -4.34
N GLY A 175 -26.47 -8.14 -3.95
CA GLY A 175 -26.49 -9.33 -4.78
C GLY A 175 -25.44 -9.38 -5.89
N ASP A 176 -24.61 -8.34 -6.06
CA ASP A 176 -23.52 -8.34 -7.04
C ASP A 176 -22.31 -9.12 -6.52
N TRP A 177 -21.94 -10.17 -7.26
CA TRP A 177 -20.87 -11.10 -6.86
C TRP A 177 -19.48 -10.42 -6.83
N LEU A 178 -19.23 -9.50 -7.77
CA LEU A 178 -17.94 -8.82 -7.85
C LEU A 178 -17.83 -7.71 -6.79
N ALA A 179 -18.92 -7.00 -6.51
CA ALA A 179 -18.99 -6.06 -5.41
C ALA A 179 -18.72 -6.74 -4.06
N ALA A 180 -19.27 -7.96 -3.85
CA ALA A 180 -19.00 -8.75 -2.65
C ALA A 180 -17.52 -9.13 -2.48
N LEU A 181 -16.77 -9.29 -3.57
CA LEU A 181 -15.33 -9.57 -3.55
C LEU A 181 -14.49 -8.36 -3.04
N PHE A 182 -15.00 -7.15 -3.11
CA PHE A 182 -14.31 -5.93 -2.64
C PHE A 182 -14.89 -5.36 -1.35
N GLY A 183 -16.22 -5.42 -1.16
CA GLY A 183 -16.92 -4.86 0.01
C GLY A 183 -17.43 -5.88 1.01
N GLY A 184 -17.30 -7.18 0.73
CA GLY A 184 -17.76 -8.24 1.60
C GLY A 184 -16.91 -8.43 2.86
N LYS A 185 -17.40 -9.32 3.74
CA LYS A 185 -16.67 -9.79 4.91
C LYS A 185 -16.61 -11.30 4.88
N ILE A 186 -15.45 -11.89 5.19
CA ILE A 186 -15.25 -13.33 5.32
C ILE A 186 -15.34 -13.77 6.76
N LEU A 187 -15.50 -15.09 6.98
CA LEU A 187 -15.54 -15.72 8.31
C LEU A 187 -16.66 -15.23 9.23
N LYS A 188 -17.76 -14.66 8.70
CA LYS A 188 -18.88 -14.17 9.50
C LYS A 188 -19.39 -15.23 10.49
N GLY A 189 -19.58 -16.48 10.04
CA GLY A 189 -20.05 -17.58 10.91
C GLY A 189 -19.11 -17.87 12.07
N LEU A 190 -17.80 -17.77 11.88
CA LEU A 190 -16.81 -17.93 12.95
C LEU A 190 -16.93 -16.80 13.98
N PHE A 191 -17.06 -15.55 13.51
CA PHE A 191 -17.18 -14.41 14.42
C PHE A 191 -18.52 -14.42 15.19
N THR A 192 -19.61 -14.88 14.57
CA THR A 192 -20.88 -15.09 15.27
C THR A 192 -20.72 -16.16 16.35
N TRP A 193 -20.11 -17.31 16.02
CA TRP A 193 -19.84 -18.36 17.02
C TRP A 193 -18.93 -17.88 18.17
N LEU A 194 -17.90 -17.08 17.88
CA LEU A 194 -17.03 -16.48 18.90
C LEU A 194 -17.78 -15.50 19.80
N GLY A 195 -18.74 -14.75 19.25
CA GLY A 195 -19.64 -13.88 19.99
C GLY A 195 -20.56 -14.64 20.92
N ASP A 196 -21.23 -15.70 20.39
CA ASP A 196 -22.11 -16.57 21.16
C ASP A 196 -21.36 -17.32 22.29
N ALA A 197 -20.10 -17.67 22.05
CA ALA A 197 -19.21 -18.27 23.05
C ALA A 197 -18.67 -17.27 24.09
N GLY A 198 -18.99 -15.98 23.99
CA GLY A 198 -18.51 -14.93 24.91
C GLY A 198 -17.02 -14.61 24.80
N ILE A 199 -16.35 -15.03 23.71
CA ILE A 199 -14.91 -14.80 23.48
C ILE A 199 -14.65 -13.39 22.95
N ILE A 200 -15.56 -12.85 22.13
CA ILE A 200 -15.48 -11.49 21.60
C ILE A 200 -16.70 -10.67 22.05
N ALA A 201 -16.50 -9.36 22.12
CA ALA A 201 -17.54 -8.43 22.54
C ALA A 201 -18.75 -8.47 21.59
N VAL A 202 -19.96 -8.46 22.15
CA VAL A 202 -21.23 -8.35 21.46
C VAL A 202 -21.92 -7.05 21.82
N PHE A 203 -22.80 -6.55 20.94
CA PHE A 203 -23.59 -5.37 21.23
C PHE A 203 -24.61 -5.70 22.34
N GLU A 204 -24.59 -4.92 23.44
CA GLU A 204 -25.50 -5.14 24.57
C GLU A 204 -26.90 -4.58 24.32
N ARG A 205 -27.05 -3.54 23.47
CA ARG A 205 -28.29 -2.80 23.27
C ARG A 205 -28.48 -2.39 21.81
N GLY A 206 -29.72 -2.08 21.43
CA GLY A 206 -30.10 -1.58 20.11
C GLY A 206 -30.45 -2.68 19.11
N ASN A 207 -30.63 -2.31 17.84
CA ASN A 207 -31.05 -3.23 16.75
C ASN A 207 -30.02 -4.34 16.44
N ARG A 208 -28.82 -4.25 17.01
CA ARG A 208 -27.74 -5.24 16.85
C ARG A 208 -27.45 -6.01 18.12
N ALA A 209 -28.30 -5.91 19.15
CA ALA A 209 -28.10 -6.63 20.40
C ALA A 209 -27.87 -8.14 20.16
N GLY A 210 -26.84 -8.71 20.80
CA GLY A 210 -26.42 -10.10 20.59
C GLY A 210 -25.56 -10.36 19.36
N GLN A 211 -25.39 -9.39 18.46
CA GLN A 211 -24.46 -9.55 17.33
C GLN A 211 -23.02 -9.20 17.77
N PRO A 212 -22.00 -9.88 17.22
CA PRO A 212 -20.61 -9.55 17.53
C PRO A 212 -20.29 -8.12 17.07
N VAL A 213 -19.51 -7.40 17.87
CA VAL A 213 -19.04 -6.04 17.53
C VAL A 213 -18.20 -6.06 16.28
N VAL A 214 -17.42 -7.13 16.08
CA VAL A 214 -16.70 -7.43 14.85
C VAL A 214 -17.36 -8.66 14.23
N ASP A 215 -18.01 -8.49 13.08
CA ASP A 215 -18.83 -9.50 12.42
C ASP A 215 -18.12 -10.27 11.29
N GLY A 216 -16.81 -10.07 11.15
CA GLY A 216 -15.99 -10.74 10.14
C GLY A 216 -14.76 -9.94 9.74
N ILE A 217 -13.94 -10.51 8.87
CA ILE A 217 -12.76 -9.86 8.30
C ILE A 217 -13.17 -9.17 6.99
N PRO A 218 -13.00 -7.83 6.84
CA PRO A 218 -13.27 -7.13 5.61
C PRO A 218 -12.41 -7.63 4.44
N MET A 219 -13.00 -7.73 3.25
CA MET A 219 -12.28 -8.13 2.04
C MET A 219 -11.10 -7.22 1.71
N LEU A 220 -11.11 -5.97 2.13
CA LEU A 220 -10.00 -5.04 2.04
C LEU A 220 -8.70 -5.60 2.67
N ILE A 221 -8.80 -6.22 3.86
CA ILE A 221 -7.67 -6.85 4.53
C ILE A 221 -7.18 -8.07 3.73
N VAL A 222 -8.10 -8.85 3.18
CA VAL A 222 -7.77 -9.99 2.31
C VAL A 222 -7.02 -9.54 1.07
N TRP A 223 -7.49 -8.49 0.40
CA TRP A 223 -6.80 -7.90 -0.75
C TRP A 223 -5.41 -7.37 -0.39
N ALA A 224 -5.27 -6.70 0.75
CA ALA A 224 -3.96 -6.22 1.22
C ALA A 224 -2.96 -7.38 1.39
N LEU A 225 -3.36 -8.42 2.11
CA LEU A 225 -2.51 -9.60 2.33
C LEU A 225 -2.21 -10.37 1.03
N ALA A 226 -3.21 -10.51 0.14
CA ALA A 226 -3.03 -11.14 -1.16
C ALA A 226 -2.04 -10.37 -2.04
N LEU A 227 -2.13 -9.04 -2.08
CA LEU A 227 -1.20 -8.19 -2.84
C LEU A 227 0.20 -8.19 -2.24
N VAL A 228 0.34 -8.16 -0.92
CA VAL A 228 1.63 -8.33 -0.23
C VAL A 228 2.27 -9.67 -0.58
N ALA A 229 1.51 -10.77 -0.49
CA ALA A 229 1.99 -12.10 -0.83
C ALA A 229 2.38 -12.20 -2.31
N PHE A 230 1.54 -11.69 -3.22
CA PHE A 230 1.80 -11.64 -4.65
C PHE A 230 3.04 -10.81 -4.99
N GLY A 231 3.12 -9.58 -4.48
CA GLY A 231 4.26 -8.68 -4.73
C GLY A 231 5.57 -9.24 -4.17
N HIS A 232 5.53 -9.84 -2.97
CA HIS A 232 6.68 -10.51 -2.38
C HIS A 232 7.12 -11.72 -3.22
N PHE A 233 6.18 -12.55 -3.66
CA PHE A 233 6.48 -13.69 -4.54
C PHE A 233 7.09 -13.24 -5.86
N VAL A 234 6.50 -12.26 -6.53
CA VAL A 234 7.02 -11.70 -7.78
C VAL A 234 8.43 -11.18 -7.59
N LEU A 235 8.68 -10.40 -6.53
CA LEU A 235 9.97 -9.75 -6.30
C LEU A 235 11.07 -10.74 -5.94
N THR A 236 10.77 -11.81 -5.15
CA THR A 236 11.79 -12.69 -4.57
C THR A 236 11.92 -14.03 -5.27
N ARG A 237 10.89 -14.47 -6.01
CA ARG A 237 10.84 -15.83 -6.57
C ARG A 237 10.75 -15.87 -8.10
N THR A 238 10.74 -14.72 -8.79
CA THR A 238 10.61 -14.69 -10.24
C THR A 238 11.79 -13.98 -10.91
N LYS A 239 12.04 -14.32 -12.20
CA LYS A 239 12.99 -13.60 -13.04
C LYS A 239 12.60 -12.12 -13.20
N PHE A 240 11.29 -11.85 -13.18
CA PHE A 240 10.77 -10.49 -13.30
C PHE A 240 11.17 -9.62 -12.10
N GLY A 241 11.20 -10.18 -10.89
CA GLY A 241 11.71 -9.49 -9.70
C GLY A 241 13.18 -9.07 -9.85
N ASN A 242 14.04 -9.96 -10.40
CA ASN A 242 15.43 -9.60 -10.70
C ASN A 242 15.51 -8.44 -11.71
N TRP A 243 14.63 -8.41 -12.71
CA TRP A 243 14.56 -7.32 -13.67
C TRP A 243 14.11 -6.00 -13.03
N ILE A 244 13.19 -6.05 -12.05
CA ILE A 244 12.78 -4.87 -11.28
C ILE A 244 13.99 -4.28 -10.55
N PHE A 245 14.75 -5.09 -9.79
CA PHE A 245 15.94 -4.64 -9.10
C PHE A 245 17.01 -4.09 -10.05
N ALA A 246 17.28 -4.80 -11.13
CA ALA A 246 18.27 -4.37 -12.14
C ALA A 246 17.88 -3.05 -12.80
N SER A 247 16.58 -2.89 -13.13
CA SER A 247 16.05 -1.68 -13.78
C SER A 247 16.18 -0.43 -12.91
N GLY A 248 16.09 -0.58 -11.58
CA GLY A 248 16.20 0.54 -10.66
C GLY A 248 17.61 0.77 -10.14
N GLY A 249 18.48 -0.27 -10.14
CA GLY A 249 19.88 -0.14 -9.72
C GLY A 249 20.72 0.61 -10.77
N ASP A 250 20.75 0.08 -12.00
CA ASP A 250 21.36 0.72 -13.16
C ASP A 250 20.61 0.30 -14.43
N ALA A 251 19.71 1.16 -14.89
CA ALA A 251 18.88 0.91 -16.06
C ALA A 251 19.70 0.74 -17.34
N GLN A 252 20.87 1.39 -17.45
CA GLN A 252 21.71 1.31 -18.63
C GLN A 252 22.48 0.00 -18.66
N ALA A 253 23.13 -0.39 -17.56
CA ALA A 253 23.79 -1.68 -17.43
C ALA A 253 22.81 -2.84 -17.60
N ALA A 254 21.60 -2.73 -17.02
CA ALA A 254 20.54 -3.73 -17.17
C ALA A 254 20.15 -3.97 -18.64
N ARG A 255 20.06 -2.90 -19.45
CA ARG A 255 19.80 -3.03 -20.91
C ARG A 255 20.91 -3.77 -21.65
N TYR A 256 22.17 -3.52 -21.30
CA TYR A 256 23.31 -4.20 -21.94
C TYR A 256 23.31 -5.71 -21.69
N VAL A 257 22.79 -6.19 -20.57
CA VAL A 257 22.64 -7.63 -20.27
C VAL A 257 21.27 -8.19 -20.67
N GLY A 258 20.50 -7.46 -21.49
CA GLY A 258 19.26 -7.95 -22.10
C GLY A 258 18.00 -7.81 -21.24
N VAL A 259 18.03 -7.06 -20.14
CA VAL A 259 16.81 -6.78 -19.32
C VAL A 259 15.89 -5.84 -20.09
N PRO A 260 14.59 -6.17 -20.28
CA PRO A 260 13.63 -5.32 -20.97
C PRO A 260 13.14 -4.17 -20.09
N VAL A 261 14.03 -3.26 -19.67
CA VAL A 261 13.80 -2.19 -18.69
C VAL A 261 12.52 -1.39 -18.99
N ASN A 262 12.30 -1.06 -20.28
CA ASN A 262 11.13 -0.27 -20.69
C ASN A 262 9.81 -1.01 -20.38
N ARG A 263 9.74 -2.31 -20.66
CA ARG A 263 8.56 -3.14 -20.36
C ARG A 263 8.37 -3.29 -18.86
N VAL A 264 9.45 -3.46 -18.10
CA VAL A 264 9.39 -3.55 -16.63
C VAL A 264 8.76 -2.29 -16.05
N LYS A 265 9.24 -1.11 -16.43
CA LYS A 265 8.72 0.18 -15.94
C LYS A 265 7.24 0.36 -16.28
N ILE A 266 6.84 0.12 -17.55
CA ILE A 266 5.43 0.23 -17.97
C ILE A 266 4.53 -0.71 -17.14
N LEU A 267 4.94 -1.98 -16.97
CA LEU A 267 4.17 -2.94 -16.17
C LEU A 267 4.06 -2.53 -14.69
N MET A 268 5.09 -1.89 -14.13
CA MET A 268 5.04 -1.40 -12.75
C MET A 268 4.07 -0.22 -12.62
N PHE A 269 4.01 0.72 -13.58
CA PHE A 269 2.98 1.76 -13.58
C PHE A 269 1.56 1.18 -13.71
N MET A 270 1.36 0.17 -14.58
CA MET A 270 0.07 -0.52 -14.68
C MET A 270 -0.30 -1.21 -13.36
N PHE A 271 0.66 -1.85 -12.70
CA PHE A 271 0.43 -2.52 -11.41
C PHE A 271 0.11 -1.53 -10.29
N THR A 272 0.77 -0.36 -10.27
CA THR A 272 0.46 0.71 -9.31
C THR A 272 -0.97 1.24 -9.51
N ALA A 273 -1.38 1.45 -10.77
CA ALA A 273 -2.75 1.84 -11.10
C ALA A 273 -3.78 0.74 -10.72
N PHE A 274 -3.42 -0.54 -10.90
CA PHE A 274 -4.24 -1.67 -10.44
C PHE A 274 -4.43 -1.62 -8.92
N CYS A 275 -3.36 -1.46 -8.15
CA CYS A 275 -3.43 -1.34 -6.69
C CYS A 275 -4.30 -0.15 -6.25
N ALA A 276 -4.14 1.01 -6.89
CA ALA A 276 -4.97 2.19 -6.64
C ALA A 276 -6.46 1.91 -6.90
N THR A 277 -6.78 1.16 -7.96
CA THR A 277 -8.16 0.80 -8.30
C THR A 277 -8.74 -0.22 -7.33
N VAL A 278 -7.95 -1.22 -6.88
CA VAL A 278 -8.36 -2.14 -5.80
C VAL A 278 -8.71 -1.37 -4.54
N PHE A 279 -7.84 -0.44 -4.12
CA PHE A 279 -8.10 0.42 -2.96
C PHE A 279 -9.41 1.21 -3.13
N ALA A 280 -9.58 1.88 -4.28
CA ALA A 280 -10.76 2.68 -4.58
C ALA A 280 -12.04 1.86 -4.54
N THR A 281 -12.02 0.67 -5.16
CA THR A 281 -13.18 -0.23 -5.21
C THR A 281 -13.56 -0.71 -3.81
N CYS A 282 -12.59 -1.16 -2.99
CA CYS A 282 -12.85 -1.53 -1.60
C CYS A 282 -13.44 -0.35 -0.81
N GLN A 283 -12.88 0.86 -0.99
CA GLN A 283 -13.34 2.05 -0.29
C GLN A 283 -14.76 2.45 -0.68
N VAL A 284 -15.09 2.39 -1.96
CA VAL A 284 -16.44 2.70 -2.48
C VAL A 284 -17.47 1.70 -1.95
N MET A 285 -17.12 0.41 -1.90
CA MET A 285 -18.00 -0.63 -1.36
C MET A 285 -18.16 -0.51 0.15
N GLU A 286 -17.13 -0.12 0.89
CA GLU A 286 -17.17 0.08 2.35
C GLU A 286 -18.07 1.28 2.74
N PHE A 287 -17.94 2.40 2.01
CA PHE A 287 -18.68 3.63 2.33
C PHE A 287 -20.03 3.76 1.59
N GLY A 288 -20.34 2.90 0.64
CA GLY A 288 -21.54 3.01 -0.22
C GLY A 288 -21.58 4.30 -1.06
N SER A 289 -20.43 4.98 -1.20
CA SER A 289 -20.35 6.29 -1.86
C SER A 289 -18.94 6.56 -2.41
N ALA A 290 -18.88 7.36 -3.47
CA ALA A 290 -17.65 7.96 -3.99
C ALA A 290 -17.64 9.47 -3.75
N GLY A 291 -16.50 10.02 -3.37
CA GLY A 291 -16.31 11.46 -3.15
C GLY A 291 -15.09 11.97 -3.92
N ALA A 292 -15.19 13.20 -4.40
CA ALA A 292 -14.12 13.86 -5.15
C ALA A 292 -12.86 14.14 -4.31
N ASP A 293 -12.97 14.15 -2.99
CA ASP A 293 -11.89 14.32 -2.03
C ASP A 293 -11.11 13.04 -1.72
N ARG A 294 -11.64 11.87 -2.14
CA ARG A 294 -11.02 10.58 -1.87
C ARG A 294 -9.64 10.48 -2.55
N GLY A 295 -8.74 9.82 -1.88
CA GLY A 295 -7.37 9.63 -2.35
C GLY A 295 -6.48 10.88 -2.24
N LEU A 296 -6.93 11.99 -1.65
CA LEU A 296 -6.11 13.20 -1.49
C LEU A 296 -4.88 12.91 -0.61
N LEU A 297 -3.68 13.25 -1.12
CA LEU A 297 -2.37 13.04 -0.47
C LEU A 297 -1.95 11.59 -0.27
N LYS A 298 -2.73 10.62 -0.76
CA LYS A 298 -2.41 9.18 -0.61
C LYS A 298 -1.15 8.76 -1.37
N GLU A 299 -0.76 9.49 -2.40
CA GLU A 299 0.52 9.33 -3.11
C GLU A 299 1.72 9.51 -2.17
N PHE A 300 1.71 10.56 -1.36
CA PHE A 300 2.78 10.82 -0.40
C PHE A 300 2.77 9.82 0.75
N GLU A 301 1.61 9.48 1.26
CA GLU A 301 1.44 8.50 2.32
C GLU A 301 1.94 7.11 1.88
N ALA A 302 1.70 6.71 0.62
CA ALA A 302 2.22 5.47 0.05
C ALA A 302 3.76 5.47 -0.01
N ILE A 303 4.36 6.57 -0.51
CA ILE A 303 5.83 6.72 -0.58
C ILE A 303 6.43 6.69 0.82
N ILE A 304 5.84 7.40 1.79
CA ILE A 304 6.29 7.42 3.19
C ILE A 304 6.29 6.00 3.77
N ALA A 305 5.21 5.25 3.59
CA ALA A 305 5.10 3.88 4.07
C ALA A 305 6.21 2.99 3.48
N VAL A 306 6.47 3.11 2.19
CA VAL A 306 7.51 2.35 1.48
C VAL A 306 8.91 2.71 1.98
N VAL A 307 9.18 4.00 2.22
CA VAL A 307 10.49 4.48 2.72
C VAL A 307 10.70 4.06 4.18
N ILE A 308 9.69 4.15 5.04
CA ILE A 308 9.73 3.62 6.41
C ILE A 308 10.01 2.11 6.38
N GLY A 309 9.43 1.41 5.39
CA GLY A 309 9.68 -0.01 5.14
C GLY A 309 11.07 -0.35 4.62
N GLY A 310 11.96 0.64 4.42
CA GLY A 310 13.36 0.47 4.06
C GLY A 310 13.66 0.41 2.55
N ALA A 311 12.72 0.76 1.68
CA ALA A 311 13.02 0.91 0.26
C ALA A 311 13.75 2.22 -0.02
N LEU A 312 14.70 2.19 -0.97
CA LEU A 312 15.47 3.37 -1.36
C LEU A 312 14.70 4.21 -2.38
N LEU A 313 14.72 5.53 -2.19
CA LEU A 313 14.20 6.49 -3.18
C LEU A 313 14.97 6.46 -4.51
N THR A 314 16.22 6.00 -4.50
CA THR A 314 17.05 5.89 -5.71
C THR A 314 16.79 4.63 -6.53
N GLY A 315 15.92 3.73 -6.08
CA GLY A 315 15.64 2.43 -6.71
C GLY A 315 16.68 1.35 -6.41
N GLY A 316 16.48 0.18 -6.99
CA GLY A 316 17.39 -0.98 -6.91
C GLY A 316 17.46 -1.69 -5.56
N TYR A 317 16.73 -1.23 -4.53
CA TYR A 317 16.72 -1.85 -3.21
C TYR A 317 15.38 -1.62 -2.50
N GLY A 318 14.88 -2.65 -1.85
CA GLY A 318 13.62 -2.62 -1.09
C GLY A 318 13.03 -4.00 -0.88
N SER A 319 11.96 -4.07 -0.09
CA SER A 319 11.22 -5.28 0.21
C SER A 319 9.73 -4.99 0.31
N VAL A 320 8.90 -5.83 -0.31
CA VAL A 320 7.44 -5.72 -0.20
C VAL A 320 6.98 -5.97 1.25
N ILE A 321 7.62 -6.88 1.97
CA ILE A 321 7.32 -7.10 3.39
C ILE A 321 7.70 -5.86 4.20
N GLY A 322 8.86 -5.25 3.92
CA GLY A 322 9.25 -3.99 4.54
C GLY A 322 8.21 -2.90 4.30
N ALA A 323 7.77 -2.70 3.05
CA ALA A 323 6.73 -1.74 2.71
C ALA A 323 5.39 -2.02 3.42
N ALA A 324 5.00 -3.30 3.55
CA ALA A 324 3.81 -3.69 4.31
C ALA A 324 3.94 -3.36 5.80
N LEU A 325 5.10 -3.58 6.41
CA LEU A 325 5.37 -3.17 7.79
C LEU A 325 5.37 -1.65 7.95
N GLY A 326 5.94 -0.91 7.00
CA GLY A 326 5.84 0.55 6.97
C GLY A 326 4.40 1.05 6.88
N ALA A 327 3.58 0.41 6.04
CA ALA A 327 2.15 0.70 5.95
C ALA A 327 1.39 0.35 7.24
N LEU A 328 1.77 -0.74 7.93
CA LEU A 328 1.24 -1.10 9.24
C LEU A 328 1.58 -0.03 10.28
N ILE A 329 2.84 0.36 10.36
CA ILE A 329 3.29 1.45 11.26
C ILE A 329 2.46 2.70 11.00
N PHE A 330 2.31 3.08 9.74
CA PHE A 330 1.58 4.27 9.34
C PHE A 330 0.10 4.22 9.76
N GLY A 331 -0.60 3.12 9.51
CA GLY A 331 -2.00 2.93 9.89
C GLY A 331 -2.20 2.91 11.41
N VAL A 332 -1.29 2.24 12.14
CA VAL A 332 -1.30 2.20 13.62
C VAL A 332 -1.05 3.59 14.20
N VAL A 333 -0.10 4.36 13.66
CA VAL A 333 0.16 5.74 14.09
C VAL A 333 -1.05 6.63 13.83
N GLN A 334 -1.65 6.55 12.65
CA GLN A 334 -2.83 7.36 12.32
C GLN A 334 -3.99 7.09 13.28
N GLN A 335 -4.30 5.82 13.53
CA GLN A 335 -5.37 5.45 14.44
C GLN A 335 -5.00 5.69 15.90
N GLY A 336 -3.75 5.43 16.29
CA GLY A 336 -3.27 5.67 17.63
C GLY A 336 -3.35 7.14 18.04
N LEU A 337 -3.02 8.07 17.15
CA LEU A 337 -3.18 9.51 17.38
C LEU A 337 -4.66 9.89 17.54
N PHE A 338 -5.54 9.28 16.73
CA PHE A 338 -6.98 9.46 16.85
C PHE A 338 -7.50 8.98 18.22
N PHE A 339 -7.11 7.77 18.67
CA PHE A 339 -7.48 7.23 19.97
C PHE A 339 -6.85 8.00 21.14
N ALA A 340 -5.70 8.64 20.93
CA ALA A 340 -5.06 9.52 21.91
C ALA A 340 -5.68 10.94 21.94
N ASN A 341 -6.78 11.18 21.21
CA ASN A 341 -7.44 12.48 21.06
C ASN A 341 -6.51 13.60 20.54
N VAL A 342 -5.50 13.24 19.75
CA VAL A 342 -4.64 14.21 19.07
C VAL A 342 -5.39 14.79 17.86
N GLU A 343 -5.36 16.09 17.73
CA GLU A 343 -6.04 16.79 16.64
C GLU A 343 -5.54 16.33 15.28
N SER A 344 -6.46 16.02 14.36
CA SER A 344 -6.15 15.46 13.03
C SER A 344 -5.27 16.37 12.16
N SER A 345 -5.23 17.68 12.44
CA SER A 345 -4.32 18.62 11.81
C SER A 345 -2.85 18.34 12.13
N LEU A 346 -2.56 17.93 13.37
CA LEU A 346 -1.21 17.57 13.82
C LEU A 346 -0.72 16.26 13.19
N PHE A 347 -1.62 15.37 12.76
CA PHE A 347 -1.23 14.17 12.04
C PHE A 347 -0.35 14.48 10.82
N ARG A 348 -0.68 15.53 10.04
CA ARG A 348 0.13 15.94 8.89
C ARG A 348 1.53 16.41 9.29
N VAL A 349 1.67 17.07 10.44
CA VAL A 349 2.96 17.46 10.99
C VAL A 349 3.78 16.22 11.34
N PHE A 350 3.16 15.25 12.04
CA PHE A 350 3.83 13.96 12.35
C PHE A 350 4.28 13.24 11.08
N LEU A 351 3.46 13.22 10.03
CA LEU A 351 3.83 12.63 8.76
C LEU A 351 5.08 13.27 8.16
N GLY A 352 5.13 14.59 8.12
CA GLY A 352 6.28 15.32 7.62
C GLY A 352 7.56 15.03 8.41
N VAL A 353 7.46 15.02 9.74
CA VAL A 353 8.58 14.69 10.62
C VAL A 353 9.05 13.25 10.44
N ILE A 354 8.12 12.29 10.41
CA ILE A 354 8.46 10.88 10.21
C ILE A 354 9.12 10.67 8.84
N LEU A 355 8.59 11.29 7.78
CA LEU A 355 9.18 11.22 6.45
C LEU A 355 10.62 11.75 6.45
N LEU A 356 10.82 12.95 6.98
CA LEU A 356 12.14 13.57 7.04
C LEU A 356 13.14 12.69 7.80
N PHE A 357 12.71 12.19 8.98
CA PHE A 357 13.53 11.31 9.80
C PHE A 357 13.86 9.99 9.07
N ALA A 358 12.87 9.36 8.45
CA ALA A 358 13.05 8.12 7.71
C ALA A 358 14.00 8.29 6.52
N VAL A 359 13.88 9.38 5.76
CA VAL A 359 14.76 9.69 4.62
C VAL A 359 16.20 9.98 5.08
N VAL A 360 16.38 10.77 6.13
CA VAL A 360 17.71 11.07 6.69
C VAL A 360 18.37 9.79 7.22
N LEU A 361 17.63 9.00 8.00
CA LEU A 361 18.12 7.73 8.55
C LEU A 361 18.48 6.74 7.44
N ASN A 362 17.61 6.60 6.43
CA ASN A 362 17.85 5.73 5.28
C ASN A 362 19.10 6.15 4.49
N THR A 363 19.27 7.46 4.25
CA THR A 363 20.46 8.00 3.59
C THR A 363 21.73 7.74 4.41
N TYR A 364 21.66 7.90 5.72
CA TYR A 364 22.80 7.64 6.62
C TYR A 364 23.18 6.16 6.63
N ILE A 365 22.19 5.24 6.77
CA ILE A 365 22.42 3.80 6.72
C ILE A 365 23.04 3.39 5.37
N ARG A 366 22.52 3.93 4.27
CA ARG A 366 23.06 3.66 2.94
C ARG A 366 24.55 4.04 2.86
N ARG A 367 24.92 5.26 3.27
CA ARG A 367 26.34 5.70 3.27
C ARG A 367 27.23 4.79 4.09
N MET A 368 26.75 4.33 5.25
CA MET A 368 27.51 3.36 6.07
C MET A 368 27.71 2.01 5.38
N ILE A 369 26.75 1.56 4.57
CA ILE A 369 26.80 0.27 3.88
C ILE A 369 27.63 0.34 2.61
N THR A 370 27.45 1.41 1.80
CA THR A 370 28.14 1.60 0.51
C THR A 370 29.55 2.15 0.64
N GLY A 371 29.91 2.70 1.81
CA GLY A 371 31.20 3.33 2.01
C GLY A 371 31.35 4.69 1.28
N GLU A 372 30.28 5.22 0.72
CA GLU A 372 30.25 6.57 0.14
C GLU A 372 30.37 7.61 1.28
N ARG A 373 31.40 8.48 1.20
CA ARG A 373 31.60 9.61 2.11
C ARG A 373 30.77 10.81 1.72
#